data_4cc37e0668b503f0904174b137d34941
#
_entry.id   4cc37e0668b503f0904174b137d34941
#
_cell.length_a   1.000
_cell.length_b   1.000
_cell.length_c   1.000
_cell.angle_alpha   90.00
_cell.angle_beta   90.00
_cell.angle_gamma   90.00
#
_symmetry.space_group_name_H-M   'P 1'
#
loop_
_entity.id
_entity.type
_entity.pdbx_description
1 polymer ?
#
loop_
_entity_poly.entity_id
_entity_poly.type
_entity_poly.pdbx_seq_one_letter_code
_entity_poly.pdbx_strand_id
1 'polypeptide(L)'
;MPANIAICAGSFDPPSYGHLNIIGRALKVCDKVTVAIATDNSKSSLFTAQERVDILKELFKDEPRVEIDCFEGLLVSYAKEKKANVLIRGIRSVADYEFELQMSLANRMLDSEIETVFMMTEGHLSHISSSIIKQIIQLGGSAKKMVHPFVEQQLKDKIFGKGKE
;
A
#
# COMPACT_ATOMS: atom_id res chain seq x y z
N MET A 1 -6.43 8.64 26.10
CA MET A 1 -7.35 8.34 24.98
C MET A 1 -6.87 7.07 24.30
N PRO A 2 -7.73 6.22 23.75
CA PRO A 2 -7.26 5.09 22.97
C PRO A 2 -6.44 5.60 21.78
N ALA A 3 -5.40 4.84 21.39
CA ALA A 3 -4.55 5.20 20.26
C ALA A 3 -5.38 5.26 18.97
N ASN A 4 -5.18 6.30 18.16
CA ASN A 4 -5.84 6.44 16.87
C ASN A 4 -5.07 5.58 15.84
N ILE A 5 -5.59 4.38 15.57
CA ILE A 5 -5.00 3.39 14.65
C ILE A 5 -5.70 3.51 13.30
N ALA A 6 -4.91 3.68 12.24
CA ALA A 6 -5.41 3.67 10.88
C ALA A 6 -4.89 2.44 10.11
N ILE A 7 -5.67 1.99 9.14
CA ILE A 7 -5.27 0.95 8.19
C ILE A 7 -5.05 1.57 6.82
N CYS A 8 -3.88 1.32 6.24
CA CYS A 8 -3.56 1.62 4.85
C CYS A 8 -3.52 0.31 4.07
N ALA A 9 -4.63 -0.06 3.45
CA ALA A 9 -4.76 -1.31 2.71
C ALA A 9 -4.40 -1.15 1.23
N GLY A 10 -3.73 -2.15 0.66
CA GLY A 10 -3.35 -2.15 -0.75
C GLY A 10 -2.71 -3.46 -1.20
N SER A 11 -2.42 -3.57 -2.50
CA SER A 11 -1.68 -4.70 -3.05
C SER A 11 -0.18 -4.59 -2.82
N PHE A 12 0.39 -3.39 -2.87
CA PHE A 12 1.82 -3.11 -2.71
C PHE A 12 2.71 -4.03 -3.57
N ASP A 13 2.39 -4.14 -4.84
CA ASP A 13 3.04 -5.06 -5.79
C ASP A 13 3.64 -4.34 -7.02
N PRO A 14 4.78 -3.62 -6.84
CA PRO A 14 5.53 -3.37 -5.61
C PRO A 14 5.05 -2.12 -4.85
N PRO A 15 5.53 -1.90 -3.60
CA PRO A 15 5.42 -0.61 -2.94
C PRO A 15 6.22 0.46 -3.69
N SER A 16 5.66 1.68 -3.79
CA SER A 16 6.25 2.82 -4.51
C SER A 16 6.44 4.02 -3.58
N TYR A 17 7.17 5.04 -4.03
CA TYR A 17 7.28 6.30 -3.28
C TYR A 17 5.91 6.96 -3.03
N GLY A 18 4.92 6.77 -3.91
CA GLY A 18 3.55 7.20 -3.66
C GLY A 18 2.94 6.53 -2.42
N HIS A 19 3.13 5.22 -2.28
CA HIS A 19 2.68 4.48 -1.09
C HIS A 19 3.41 4.96 0.18
N LEU A 20 4.73 5.10 0.13
CA LEU A 20 5.53 5.57 1.27
C LEU A 20 5.14 6.99 1.70
N ASN A 21 4.84 7.88 0.74
CA ASN A 21 4.37 9.24 1.00
C ASN A 21 3.04 9.24 1.78
N ILE A 22 2.06 8.45 1.33
CA ILE A 22 0.76 8.35 1.99
C ILE A 22 0.91 7.79 3.40
N ILE A 23 1.67 6.71 3.59
CA ILE A 23 1.89 6.09 4.91
C ILE A 23 2.60 7.07 5.86
N GLY A 24 3.67 7.72 5.39
CA GLY A 24 4.39 8.70 6.20
C GLY A 24 3.54 9.93 6.59
N ARG A 25 2.61 10.33 5.73
CA ARG A 25 1.66 11.42 6.05
C ARG A 25 0.54 10.96 6.96
N ALA A 26 0.09 9.71 6.85
CA ALA A 26 -0.86 9.13 7.78
C ALA A 26 -0.35 9.15 9.23
N LEU A 27 0.95 8.92 9.44
CA LEU A 27 1.60 9.01 10.75
C LEU A 27 1.65 10.42 11.36
N LYS A 28 1.30 11.47 10.59
CA LYS A 28 1.14 12.84 11.11
C LYS A 28 -0.23 13.09 11.74
N VAL A 29 -1.21 12.24 11.41
CA VAL A 29 -2.60 12.40 11.86
C VAL A 29 -3.12 11.20 12.66
N CYS A 30 -2.35 10.10 12.69
CA CYS A 30 -2.65 8.89 13.44
C CYS A 30 -1.45 8.50 14.31
N ASP A 31 -1.71 7.85 15.44
CA ASP A 31 -0.67 7.40 16.35
C ASP A 31 0.05 6.15 15.80
N LYS A 32 -0.68 5.30 15.09
CA LYS A 32 -0.18 4.05 14.49
C LYS A 32 -0.85 3.81 13.14
N VAL A 33 -0.09 3.24 12.21
CA VAL A 33 -0.59 2.83 10.89
C VAL A 33 -0.30 1.34 10.68
N THR A 34 -1.35 0.57 10.42
CA THR A 34 -1.20 -0.81 9.93
C THR A 34 -1.25 -0.80 8.40
N VAL A 35 -0.15 -1.16 7.76
CA VAL A 35 -0.09 -1.37 6.31
C VAL A 35 -0.54 -2.80 6.04
N ALA A 36 -1.72 -2.96 5.46
CA ALA A 36 -2.38 -4.24 5.28
C ALA A 36 -2.37 -4.67 3.82
N ILE A 37 -1.75 -5.81 3.54
CA ILE A 37 -1.68 -6.41 2.22
C ILE A 37 -2.88 -7.32 2.02
N ALA A 38 -3.73 -7.02 1.03
CA ALA A 38 -4.80 -7.91 0.65
C ALA A 38 -4.23 -9.16 -0.04
N THR A 39 -4.58 -10.34 0.46
CA THR A 39 -4.18 -11.65 -0.10
C THR A 39 -5.22 -12.20 -1.05
N ASP A 40 -5.77 -11.36 -1.93
CA ASP A 40 -6.72 -11.79 -2.94
C ASP A 40 -6.01 -12.62 -4.02
N ASN A 41 -6.40 -13.90 -4.11
CA ASN A 41 -5.88 -14.86 -5.09
C ASN A 41 -6.39 -14.61 -6.53
N SER A 42 -7.32 -13.67 -6.73
CA SER A 42 -7.90 -13.36 -8.04
C SER A 42 -6.99 -12.56 -8.96
N LYS A 43 -5.93 -11.93 -8.43
CA LYS A 43 -4.99 -11.10 -9.19
C LYS A 43 -3.63 -11.78 -9.30
N SER A 44 -3.10 -11.84 -10.52
CA SER A 44 -1.72 -12.25 -10.77
C SER A 44 -0.75 -11.18 -10.24
N SER A 45 -0.31 -11.33 -9.00
CA SER A 45 0.72 -10.48 -8.39
C SER A 45 2.11 -10.96 -8.83
N LEU A 46 3.06 -10.03 -9.00
CA LEU A 46 4.45 -10.37 -9.28
C LEU A 46 5.13 -10.98 -8.04
N PHE A 47 4.90 -10.37 -6.88
CA PHE A 47 5.39 -10.84 -5.59
C PHE A 47 4.30 -11.61 -4.84
N THR A 48 4.68 -12.68 -4.16
CA THR A 48 3.80 -13.36 -3.20
C THR A 48 3.41 -12.42 -2.05
N ALA A 49 2.36 -12.75 -1.30
CA ALA A 49 1.97 -11.96 -0.13
C ALA A 49 3.13 -11.84 0.88
N GLN A 50 3.85 -12.94 1.13
CA GLN A 50 4.99 -12.94 2.06
C GLN A 50 6.14 -12.05 1.56
N GLU A 51 6.50 -12.12 0.29
CA GLU A 51 7.54 -11.26 -0.29
C GLU A 51 7.17 -9.77 -0.15
N ARG A 52 5.90 -9.41 -0.34
CA ARG A 52 5.42 -8.02 -0.16
C ARG A 52 5.48 -7.57 1.29
N VAL A 53 5.14 -8.47 2.24
CA VAL A 53 5.31 -8.23 3.69
C VAL A 53 6.78 -7.97 4.00
N ASP A 54 7.68 -8.82 3.51
CA ASP A 54 9.12 -8.71 3.81
C ASP A 54 9.72 -7.43 3.23
N ILE A 55 9.31 -7.06 2.01
CA ILE A 55 9.72 -5.79 1.39
C ILE A 55 9.24 -4.59 2.23
N LEU A 56 7.99 -4.57 2.64
CA LEU A 56 7.45 -3.47 3.46
C LEU A 56 8.10 -3.42 4.85
N LYS A 57 8.36 -4.57 5.48
CA LYS A 57 9.08 -4.62 6.76
C LYS A 57 10.47 -4.03 6.66
N GLU A 58 11.21 -4.30 5.59
CA GLU A 58 12.52 -3.70 5.37
C GLU A 58 12.42 -2.18 5.17
N LEU A 59 11.41 -1.70 4.42
CA LEU A 59 11.22 -0.27 4.18
C LEU A 59 10.85 0.52 5.44
N PHE A 60 10.16 -0.11 6.39
CA PHE A 60 9.68 0.54 7.62
C PHE A 60 10.35 0.03 8.90
N LYS A 61 11.50 -0.65 8.80
CA LYS A 61 12.21 -1.25 9.94
C LYS A 61 12.56 -0.26 11.05
N ASP A 62 12.76 1.00 10.70
CA ASP A 62 13.13 2.07 11.63
C ASP A 62 11.93 2.92 12.09
N GLU A 63 10.69 2.58 11.69
CA GLU A 63 9.48 3.29 12.09
C GLU A 63 8.56 2.37 12.93
N PRO A 64 8.68 2.39 14.26
CA PRO A 64 7.95 1.47 15.14
C PRO A 64 6.44 1.70 15.18
N ARG A 65 5.95 2.82 14.65
CA ARG A 65 4.51 3.13 14.55
C ARG A 65 3.85 2.51 13.33
N VAL A 66 4.63 1.88 12.43
CA VAL A 66 4.12 1.15 11.27
C VAL A 66 4.12 -0.33 11.56
N GLU A 67 2.96 -0.96 11.50
CA GLU A 67 2.79 -2.41 11.53
C GLU A 67 2.55 -2.91 10.11
N ILE A 68 3.23 -3.98 9.71
CA ILE A 68 3.02 -4.63 8.41
C ILE A 68 2.31 -5.95 8.65
N ASP A 69 1.19 -6.13 7.96
CA ASP A 69 0.36 -7.33 8.08
C ASP A 69 -0.28 -7.69 6.73
N CYS A 70 -0.88 -8.86 6.66
CA CYS A 70 -1.69 -9.28 5.53
C CYS A 70 -3.06 -9.74 6.02
N PHE A 71 -4.07 -9.63 5.17
CA PHE A 71 -5.43 -10.04 5.50
C PHE A 71 -6.12 -10.67 4.30
N GLU A 72 -7.13 -11.47 4.60
CA GLU A 72 -8.03 -12.09 3.63
C GLU A 72 -9.47 -11.68 3.94
N GLY A 73 -10.29 -11.58 2.90
CA GLY A 73 -11.70 -11.24 3.04
C GLY A 73 -11.98 -9.74 3.12
N LEU A 74 -12.99 -9.36 3.91
CA LEU A 74 -13.48 -7.98 3.97
C LEU A 74 -12.56 -7.08 4.81
N LEU A 75 -12.17 -5.95 4.24
CA LEU A 75 -11.34 -4.95 4.92
C LEU A 75 -11.98 -4.43 6.22
N VAL A 76 -13.29 -4.27 6.25
CA VAL A 76 -14.00 -3.82 7.45
C VAL A 76 -13.94 -4.84 8.60
N SER A 77 -14.01 -6.14 8.30
CA SER A 77 -13.85 -7.21 9.30
C SER A 77 -12.43 -7.20 9.88
N TYR A 78 -11.44 -7.09 9.01
CA TYR A 78 -10.04 -6.96 9.42
C TYR A 78 -9.81 -5.70 10.27
N ALA A 79 -10.41 -4.56 9.90
CA ALA A 79 -10.31 -3.32 10.67
C ALA A 79 -10.85 -3.49 12.09
N LYS A 80 -11.98 -4.17 12.26
CA LYS A 80 -12.53 -4.52 13.57
C LYS A 80 -11.57 -5.34 14.43
N GLU A 81 -10.98 -6.38 13.84
CA GLU A 81 -9.98 -7.23 14.54
C GLU A 81 -8.79 -6.41 15.04
N LYS A 82 -8.33 -5.46 14.21
CA LYS A 82 -7.23 -4.55 14.56
C LYS A 82 -7.65 -3.40 15.47
N LYS A 83 -8.93 -3.28 15.82
CA LYS A 83 -9.51 -2.16 16.59
C LYS A 83 -9.20 -0.80 15.95
N ALA A 84 -9.19 -0.77 14.63
CA ALA A 84 -8.99 0.41 13.82
C ALA A 84 -10.34 0.84 13.22
N ASN A 85 -10.66 2.11 13.32
CA ASN A 85 -11.87 2.69 12.75
C ASN A 85 -11.59 3.68 11.62
N VAL A 86 -10.33 3.85 11.24
CA VAL A 86 -9.91 4.74 10.14
C VAL A 86 -9.23 3.93 9.05
N LEU A 87 -9.73 4.08 7.83
CA LEU A 87 -9.08 3.57 6.62
C LEU A 87 -8.44 4.74 5.87
N ILE A 88 -7.16 4.64 5.53
CA ILE A 88 -6.44 5.63 4.72
C ILE A 88 -6.36 5.13 3.28
N ARG A 89 -6.80 5.96 2.33
CA ARG A 89 -6.72 5.69 0.90
C ARG A 89 -6.01 6.83 0.17
N GLY A 90 -4.99 6.49 -0.62
CA GLY A 90 -4.27 7.44 -1.47
C GLY A 90 -5.02 7.69 -2.77
N ILE A 91 -5.15 8.95 -3.15
CA ILE A 91 -5.83 9.40 -4.39
C ILE A 91 -4.80 10.09 -5.28
N ARG A 92 -4.66 9.64 -6.54
CA ARG A 92 -3.74 10.21 -7.54
C ARG A 92 -4.47 10.91 -8.67
N SER A 93 -5.69 10.46 -8.96
CA SER A 93 -6.49 10.91 -10.10
C SER A 93 -7.98 10.92 -9.76
N VAL A 94 -8.77 11.53 -10.64
CA VAL A 94 -10.24 11.51 -10.53
C VAL A 94 -10.78 10.08 -10.63
N ALA A 95 -10.21 9.25 -11.50
CA ALA A 95 -10.61 7.85 -11.64
C ALA A 95 -10.34 7.03 -10.37
N ASP A 96 -9.19 7.25 -9.71
CA ASP A 96 -8.93 6.63 -8.38
C ASP A 96 -9.99 7.08 -7.38
N TYR A 97 -10.31 8.38 -7.35
CA TYR A 97 -11.30 8.93 -6.43
C TYR A 97 -12.69 8.31 -6.61
N GLU A 98 -13.17 8.18 -7.84
CA GLU A 98 -14.48 7.58 -8.12
C GLU A 98 -14.56 6.14 -7.61
N PHE A 99 -13.52 5.33 -7.87
CA PHE A 99 -13.46 3.96 -7.39
C PHE A 99 -13.39 3.89 -5.86
N GLU A 100 -12.50 4.68 -5.24
CA GLU A 100 -12.31 4.69 -3.79
C GLU A 100 -13.53 5.25 -3.04
N LEU A 101 -14.26 6.20 -3.64
CA LEU A 101 -15.52 6.69 -3.10
C LEU A 101 -16.56 5.58 -3.02
N GLN A 102 -16.75 4.81 -4.11
CA GLN A 102 -17.68 3.68 -4.12
C GLN A 102 -17.30 2.64 -3.04
N MET A 103 -16.02 2.31 -2.92
CA MET A 103 -15.53 1.38 -1.91
C MET A 103 -15.74 1.90 -0.49
N SER A 104 -15.55 3.20 -0.25
CA SER A 104 -15.76 3.80 1.08
C SER A 104 -17.23 3.78 1.49
N LEU A 105 -18.14 4.05 0.54
CA LEU A 105 -19.58 3.96 0.79
C LEU A 105 -19.99 2.51 1.09
N ALA A 106 -19.49 1.54 0.35
CA ALA A 106 -19.73 0.12 0.62
C ALA A 106 -19.20 -0.31 2.00
N ASN A 107 -17.98 0.10 2.35
CA ASN A 107 -17.40 -0.19 3.67
C ASN A 107 -18.27 0.40 4.80
N ARG A 108 -18.74 1.64 4.66
CA ARG A 108 -19.61 2.30 5.65
C ARG A 108 -20.99 1.65 5.76
N MET A 109 -21.53 1.07 4.68
CA MET A 109 -22.77 0.27 4.73
C MET A 109 -22.56 -1.04 5.50
N LEU A 110 -21.39 -1.66 5.41
CA LEU A 110 -21.04 -2.88 6.13
C LEU A 110 -20.73 -2.61 7.61
N ASP A 111 -20.14 -1.46 7.92
CA ASP A 111 -19.81 -1.01 9.27
C ASP A 111 -19.80 0.52 9.36
N SER A 112 -20.80 1.08 10.05
CA SER A 112 -20.97 2.53 10.20
C SER A 112 -19.89 3.20 11.06
N GLU A 113 -19.16 2.45 11.87
CA GLU A 113 -18.08 2.96 12.71
C GLU A 113 -16.75 3.14 11.95
N ILE A 114 -16.67 2.61 10.73
CA ILE A 114 -15.49 2.73 9.87
C ILE A 114 -15.57 4.03 9.08
N GLU A 115 -14.53 4.85 9.19
CA GLU A 115 -14.38 6.11 8.45
C GLU A 115 -13.23 6.00 7.45
N THR A 116 -13.43 6.53 6.24
CA THR A 116 -12.39 6.54 5.19
C THR A 116 -11.85 7.95 5.00
N VAL A 117 -10.54 8.10 5.15
CA VAL A 117 -9.82 9.35 4.90
C VAL A 117 -9.07 9.25 3.57
N PHE A 118 -9.41 10.14 2.64
CA PHE A 118 -8.71 10.26 1.37
C PHE A 118 -7.51 11.21 1.50
N MET A 119 -6.34 10.74 1.13
CA MET A 119 -5.13 11.55 1.07
C MET A 119 -4.69 11.73 -0.37
N MET A 120 -4.64 12.97 -0.84
CA MET A 120 -4.10 13.27 -2.16
C MET A 120 -2.61 12.98 -2.21
N THR A 121 -2.19 12.19 -3.19
CA THR A 121 -0.77 11.94 -3.47
C THR A 121 -0.10 13.25 -3.90
N GLU A 122 1.13 13.48 -3.50
CA GLU A 122 1.89 14.65 -3.95
C GLU A 122 2.02 14.67 -5.47
N GLY A 123 1.92 15.85 -6.08
CA GLY A 123 1.80 16.01 -7.54
C GLY A 123 2.92 15.33 -8.33
N HIS A 124 4.15 15.39 -7.83
CA HIS A 124 5.30 14.75 -8.49
C HIS A 124 5.30 13.20 -8.38
N LEU A 125 4.43 12.61 -7.53
CA LEU A 125 4.27 11.17 -7.36
C LEU A 125 2.97 10.64 -7.99
N SER A 126 2.09 11.52 -8.48
CA SER A 126 0.75 11.15 -8.95
C SER A 126 0.76 10.24 -10.19
N HIS A 127 1.80 10.33 -11.01
CA HIS A 127 1.98 9.49 -12.21
C HIS A 127 2.56 8.10 -11.92
N ILE A 128 2.98 7.84 -10.67
CA ILE A 128 3.60 6.57 -10.28
C ILE A 128 2.52 5.51 -10.03
N SER A 129 2.60 4.37 -10.70
CA SER A 129 1.79 3.19 -10.43
C SER A 129 2.62 1.92 -10.42
N SER A 130 2.21 0.93 -9.64
CA SER A 130 2.89 -0.37 -9.57
C SER A 130 2.92 -1.07 -10.93
N SER A 131 1.89 -0.91 -11.76
CA SER A 131 1.85 -1.49 -13.11
C SER A 131 2.89 -0.86 -14.03
N ILE A 132 3.02 0.47 -14.04
CA ILE A 132 4.04 1.19 -14.82
C ILE A 132 5.45 0.81 -14.35
N ILE A 133 5.68 0.72 -13.05
CA ILE A 133 6.97 0.31 -12.48
C ILE A 133 7.37 -1.08 -12.99
N LYS A 134 6.46 -2.05 -12.90
CA LYS A 134 6.72 -3.42 -13.42
C LYS A 134 7.05 -3.41 -14.90
N GLN A 135 6.29 -2.69 -15.70
CA GLN A 135 6.51 -2.59 -17.13
C GLN A 135 7.88 -1.97 -17.48
N ILE A 136 8.28 -0.90 -16.79
CA ILE A 136 9.59 -0.26 -17.00
C ILE A 136 10.71 -1.25 -16.73
N ILE A 137 10.68 -1.98 -15.62
CA ILE A 137 11.71 -2.96 -15.28
C ILE A 137 11.72 -4.12 -16.29
N GLN A 138 10.56 -4.64 -16.67
CA GLN A 138 10.44 -5.71 -17.68
C GLN A 138 11.08 -5.34 -19.03
N LEU A 139 11.02 -4.06 -19.40
CA LEU A 139 11.63 -3.51 -20.60
C LEU A 139 13.12 -3.12 -20.43
N GLY A 140 13.74 -3.46 -19.29
CA GLY A 140 15.15 -3.18 -19.01
C GLY A 140 15.43 -1.74 -18.55
N GLY A 141 14.38 -0.96 -18.24
CA GLY A 141 14.51 0.40 -17.71
C GLY A 141 14.81 0.43 -16.21
N SER A 142 14.98 1.65 -15.65
CA SER A 142 15.18 1.89 -14.21
C SER A 142 14.01 2.64 -13.60
N ALA A 143 13.54 2.14 -12.45
CA ALA A 143 12.45 2.75 -11.67
C ALA A 143 12.96 3.52 -10.44
N LYS A 144 14.25 3.87 -10.36
CA LYS A 144 14.91 4.52 -9.20
C LYS A 144 14.23 5.81 -8.70
N LYS A 145 13.49 6.51 -9.56
CA LYS A 145 12.71 7.71 -9.21
C LYS A 145 11.30 7.39 -8.73
N MET A 146 10.88 6.13 -8.78
CA MET A 146 9.51 5.68 -8.48
C MET A 146 9.45 4.77 -7.25
N VAL A 147 10.55 4.06 -6.96
CA VAL A 147 10.65 3.11 -5.86
C VAL A 147 11.96 3.28 -5.10
N HIS A 148 11.98 2.79 -3.85
CA HIS A 148 13.22 2.70 -3.09
C HIS A 148 14.24 1.77 -3.79
N PRO A 149 15.56 2.05 -3.74
CA PRO A 149 16.59 1.21 -4.38
C PRO A 149 16.48 -0.28 -4.05
N PHE A 150 16.19 -0.61 -2.81
CA PHE A 150 15.93 -1.98 -2.37
C PHE A 150 14.79 -2.64 -3.15
N VAL A 151 13.68 -1.92 -3.37
CA VAL A 151 12.53 -2.43 -4.12
C VAL A 151 12.88 -2.64 -5.60
N GLU A 152 13.65 -1.71 -6.20
CA GLU A 152 14.12 -1.87 -7.59
C GLU A 152 14.98 -3.12 -7.74
N GLN A 153 15.86 -3.40 -6.78
CA GLN A 153 16.67 -4.61 -6.79
C GLN A 153 15.79 -5.87 -6.69
N GLN A 154 14.82 -5.90 -5.75
CA GLN A 154 13.88 -7.02 -5.63
C GLN A 154 13.08 -7.27 -6.92
N LEU A 155 12.69 -6.20 -7.62
CA LEU A 155 12.01 -6.31 -8.92
C LEU A 155 12.91 -6.94 -9.99
N LYS A 156 14.16 -6.49 -10.10
CA LYS A 156 15.13 -7.05 -11.06
C LYS A 156 15.40 -8.51 -10.77
N ASP A 157 15.64 -8.85 -9.51
CA ASP A 157 15.88 -10.24 -9.08
C ASP A 157 14.68 -11.15 -9.39
N LYS A 158 13.45 -10.62 -9.21
CA LYS A 158 12.22 -11.37 -9.45
C LYS A 158 11.94 -11.58 -10.94
N ILE A 159 12.23 -10.57 -11.77
CA ILE A 159 11.91 -10.58 -13.20
C ILE A 159 12.99 -11.29 -14.01
N PHE A 160 14.26 -11.05 -13.69
CA PHE A 160 15.40 -11.55 -14.50
C PHE A 160 16.16 -12.70 -13.83
N GLY A 161 15.87 -13.03 -12.57
CA GLY A 161 16.59 -13.99 -11.76
C GLY A 161 17.80 -13.36 -11.04
N LYS A 162 18.13 -13.89 -9.85
CA LYS A 162 19.28 -13.43 -9.08
C LYS A 162 20.57 -13.64 -9.89
N GLY A 163 21.30 -12.54 -10.18
CA GLY A 163 22.64 -12.60 -10.74
C GLY A 163 22.76 -12.42 -12.26
N LYS A 164 21.76 -11.84 -12.94
CA LYS A 164 21.95 -11.30 -14.31
C LYS A 164 22.01 -9.77 -14.19
N GLU A 165 23.24 -9.24 -14.09
CA GLU A 165 23.56 -7.84 -14.38
C GLU A 165 23.44 -7.57 -15.89
#